data_84f2002caea9c622685be4c30c978040
#
_entry.id   84f2002caea9c622685be4c30c978040
#
_cell.length_a   1.000
_cell.length_b   1.000
_cell.length_c   1.000
_cell.angle_alpha   90.00
_cell.angle_beta   90.00
_cell.angle_gamma   90.00
#
_symmetry.space_group_name_H-M   'P 1'
#
loop_
_entity.id
_entity.type
_entity.pdbx_description
1 polymer ?
#
loop_
_entity_poly.entity_id
_entity_poly.type
_entity_poly.pdbx_seq_one_letter_code
_entity_poly.pdbx_strand_id
1 'polypeptide(L)' 'MIDATDLKILNILQQNARTSNAQIARELGMAPSAILERIRKLEERG' A
#
# COMPACT_ATOMS: atom_id res chain seq x y z
N MET A 1 -2.76 -13.14 4.80
CA MET A 1 -4.00 -13.00 4.02
C MET A 1 -4.12 -11.56 3.52
N ILE A 2 -4.40 -11.40 2.23
CA ILE A 2 -4.56 -10.08 1.63
C ILE A 2 -5.98 -9.58 1.86
N ASP A 3 -6.12 -8.40 2.46
CA ASP A 3 -7.43 -7.82 2.69
C ASP A 3 -7.74 -6.73 1.64
N ALA A 4 -8.89 -6.07 1.78
CA ALA A 4 -9.33 -5.06 0.82
C ALA A 4 -8.35 -3.89 0.75
N THR A 5 -7.74 -3.52 1.88
CA THR A 5 -6.76 -2.44 1.93
C THR A 5 -5.52 -2.79 1.12
N ASP A 6 -5.03 -4.03 1.27
CA ASP A 6 -3.87 -4.49 0.51
C ASP A 6 -4.15 -4.48 -0.98
N LEU A 7 -5.35 -4.88 -1.40
CA LEU A 7 -5.72 -4.85 -2.81
C LEU A 7 -5.74 -3.43 -3.36
N LYS A 8 -6.19 -2.46 -2.55
CA LYS A 8 -6.20 -1.06 -2.96
C LYS A 8 -4.77 -0.55 -3.13
N ILE A 9 -3.88 -0.91 -2.23
CA ILE A 9 -2.46 -0.53 -2.32
C ILE A 9 -1.84 -1.09 -3.59
N LEU A 10 -2.05 -2.38 -3.85
CA LEU A 10 -1.52 -3.03 -5.05
C LEU A 10 -2.06 -2.38 -6.32
N ASN A 11 -3.35 -2.04 -6.32
CA ASN A 11 -3.98 -1.41 -7.46
C ASN A 11 -3.34 -0.05 -7.77
N ILE A 12 -3.10 0.75 -6.74
CA ILE A 12 -2.45 2.06 -6.89
C ILE A 12 -1.04 1.88 -7.46
N LEU A 13 -0.29 0.93 -6.94
CA LEU A 13 1.08 0.68 -7.39
C LEU A 13 1.13 0.14 -8.82
N GLN A 14 0.13 -0.62 -9.23
CA GLN A 14 0.05 -1.10 -10.61
C GLN A 14 -0.18 0.04 -11.59
N GLN A 15 -0.96 1.04 -11.18
CA GLN A 15 -1.21 2.19 -12.02
C GLN A 15 -0.01 3.12 -12.10
N ASN A 16 0.70 3.27 -10.98
CA ASN A 16 1.88 4.12 -10.92
C ASN A 16 2.83 3.62 -9.83
N ALA A 17 3.86 2.90 -10.24
CA ALA A 17 4.83 2.31 -9.33
C ALA A 17 5.63 3.37 -8.56
N ARG A 18 5.60 4.62 -8.99
CA ARG A 18 6.32 5.72 -8.33
C ARG A 18 5.51 6.41 -7.26
N THR A 19 4.27 5.99 -7.03
CA THR A 19 3.43 6.57 -6.00
C THR A 19 4.11 6.39 -4.64
N SER A 20 4.27 7.49 -3.90
CA SER A 20 4.90 7.44 -2.58
C SER A 20 3.95 6.85 -1.54
N ASN A 21 4.54 6.30 -0.46
CA ASN A 21 3.74 5.77 0.64
C ASN A 21 2.83 6.86 1.24
N ALA A 22 3.33 8.09 1.33
CA ALA A 22 2.55 9.19 1.85
C ALA A 22 1.32 9.47 0.98
N GLN A 23 1.49 9.38 -0.34
CA GLN A 23 0.37 9.60 -1.26
C GLN A 23 -0.66 8.48 -1.16
N ILE A 24 -0.20 7.24 -1.07
CA ILE A 24 -1.10 6.09 -0.89
C ILE A 24 -1.89 6.25 0.41
N ALA A 25 -1.20 6.64 1.48
CA ALA A 25 -1.83 6.84 2.78
C ALA A 25 -2.92 7.90 2.70
N ARG A 26 -2.65 8.99 2.00
CA ARG A 26 -3.60 10.07 1.84
C ARG A 26 -4.85 9.60 1.09
N GLU A 27 -4.66 8.83 0.04
CA GLU A 27 -5.77 8.33 -0.75
C GLU A 27 -6.64 7.35 0.01
N LEU A 28 -6.04 6.54 0.88
CA LEU A 28 -6.75 5.55 1.66
C LEU A 28 -7.18 6.04 3.03
N GLY A 29 -6.79 7.26 3.41
CA GLY A 29 -7.11 7.80 4.72
C GLY A 29 -6.39 7.09 5.86
N MET A 30 -5.16 6.64 5.61
CA MET A 30 -4.36 5.92 6.59
C MET A 30 -3.06 6.66 6.89
N ALA A 31 -2.41 6.30 8.00
CA ALA A 31 -1.10 6.86 8.33
C ALA A 31 -0.04 6.25 7.41
N PRO A 32 0.99 7.03 6.99
CA PRO A 32 2.05 6.49 6.14
C PRO A 32 2.78 5.30 6.75
N SER A 33 2.94 5.26 8.07
CA SER A 33 3.59 4.13 8.74
C SER A 33 2.78 2.84 8.58
N ALA A 34 1.45 2.95 8.60
CA ALA A 34 0.58 1.79 8.40
C ALA A 34 0.70 1.25 6.98
N ILE A 35 0.81 2.14 6.00
CA ILE A 35 0.99 1.74 4.61
C ILE A 35 2.33 1.03 4.43
N LEU A 36 3.38 1.58 5.03
CA LEU A 36 4.71 0.97 4.95
C LEU A 36 4.73 -0.45 5.50
N GLU A 37 4.08 -0.67 6.64
CA GLU A 37 3.98 -1.99 7.24
C GLU A 37 3.27 -2.98 6.34
N ARG A 38 2.19 -2.56 5.69
CA ARG A 38 1.44 -3.43 4.80
C ARG A 38 2.24 -3.79 3.56
N ILE A 39 2.95 -2.82 2.99
CA ILE A 39 3.81 -3.07 1.84
C ILE A 39 4.91 -4.06 2.21
N ARG A 40 5.49 -3.91 3.39
CA ARG A 40 6.52 -4.80 3.89
C ARG A 40 6.03 -6.24 3.95
N LYS A 41 4.83 -6.44 4.52
CA LYS A 41 4.25 -7.76 4.62
C LYS A 41 3.98 -8.37 3.25
N LEU A 42 3.55 -7.56 2.31
CA LEU A 42 3.33 -8.03 0.94
C LEU A 42 4.64 -8.47 0.29
N GLU A 43 5.71 -7.72 0.52
CA GLU A 43 7.02 -8.06 -0.02
C GLU A 43 7.58 -9.34 0.60
N GLU A 44 7.37 -9.53 1.91
CA GLU A 44 7.82 -10.74 2.59
C GLU A 44 7.13 -12.00 2.07
N ARG A 45 5.89 -11.87 1.64
CA ARG A 45 5.15 -12.99 1.09
C ARG A 45 5.55 -13.30 -0.34
N GLY A 46 6.18 -12.36 -0.95
CA GLY A 46 6.73 -12.52 -2.25
C GLY A 46 5.93 -12.62 -3.36
#